data_20389a99fe7bac0f0bfb8c3e7a0fcd78
#
_entry.id   20389a99fe7bac0f0bfb8c3e7a0fcd78
#
_cell.length_a   1.000
_cell.length_b   1.000
_cell.length_c   1.000
_cell.angle_alpha   90.00
_cell.angle_beta   90.00
_cell.angle_gamma   90.00
#
_symmetry.space_group_name_H-M   'P 1'
#
loop_
_entity.id
_entity.type
_entity.pdbx_description
1 polymer ?
#
loop_
_entity_poly.entity_id
_entity_poly.type
_entity_poly.pdbx_seq_one_letter_code
_entity_poly.pdbx_strand_id
1 'polypeptide(L)'
;MKKKPLGRTGILVSELCLGTMTFGTQTNEIDAHKQLDLALASGINFIDTAEMYPVNPISKETIGKTEEFIGRWNILNAGRRSDYILATKHSGEGLKHVRNGVPISGDTIEKTIEDSLKRLQTDYIDLYQFHWPNRGSYMFRKNWNYDPSSQNKQKTIDNMLECLRAVSYT
;
A
#
# COMPACT_ATOMS: atom_id res chain seq x y z
N MET A 1 18.54 -14.88 -4.36
CA MET A 1 18.42 -13.39 -4.34
C MET A 1 19.16 -12.86 -3.12
N LYS A 2 19.94 -11.78 -3.26
CA LYS A 2 20.56 -11.11 -2.10
C LYS A 2 19.49 -10.38 -1.29
N LYS A 3 19.66 -10.36 0.04
CA LYS A 3 18.79 -9.62 0.95
C LYS A 3 19.56 -8.47 1.60
N LYS A 4 18.87 -7.38 1.90
CA LYS A 4 19.39 -6.18 2.56
C LYS A 4 18.51 -5.77 3.74
N PRO A 5 19.05 -5.14 4.77
CA PRO A 5 18.23 -4.57 5.84
C PRO A 5 17.31 -3.46 5.29
N LEU A 6 16.05 -3.47 5.68
CA LEU A 6 15.12 -2.37 5.43
C LEU A 6 15.38 -1.26 6.48
N GLY A 7 16.28 -0.35 6.14
CA GLY A 7 16.70 0.71 7.06
C GLY A 7 17.29 0.14 8.36
N ARG A 8 16.77 0.58 9.51
CA ARG A 8 17.19 0.16 10.86
C ARG A 8 16.18 -0.74 11.56
N THR A 9 15.26 -1.34 10.80
CA THR A 9 14.14 -2.13 11.34
C THR A 9 14.53 -3.55 11.76
N GLY A 10 15.67 -4.05 11.29
CA GLY A 10 16.04 -5.47 11.41
C GLY A 10 15.36 -6.38 10.38
N ILE A 11 14.41 -5.89 9.62
CA ILE A 11 13.73 -6.65 8.57
C ILE A 11 14.67 -6.80 7.37
N LEU A 12 14.79 -8.03 6.86
CA LEU A 12 15.58 -8.33 5.68
C LEU A 12 14.70 -8.48 4.44
N VAL A 13 14.91 -7.63 3.45
CA VAL A 13 14.18 -7.64 2.17
C VAL A 13 15.10 -8.00 1.01
N SER A 14 14.55 -8.63 -0.02
CA SER A 14 15.25 -8.86 -1.29
C SER A 14 15.59 -7.53 -1.98
N GLU A 15 16.67 -7.51 -2.76
CA GLU A 15 17.06 -6.33 -3.54
C GLU A 15 16.03 -5.91 -4.59
N LEU A 16 15.19 -6.86 -5.01
CA LEU A 16 14.03 -6.62 -5.87
C LEU A 16 12.75 -6.69 -5.04
N CYS A 17 11.77 -5.88 -5.41
CA CYS A 17 10.42 -5.86 -4.85
C CYS A 17 9.41 -6.18 -5.95
N LEU A 18 8.42 -7.02 -5.66
CA LEU A 18 7.30 -7.23 -6.56
C LEU A 18 6.25 -6.13 -6.34
N GLY A 19 6.14 -5.19 -7.29
CA GLY A 19 5.04 -4.24 -7.34
C GLY A 19 3.80 -4.87 -7.96
N THR A 20 2.63 -4.60 -7.38
CA THR A 20 1.37 -5.27 -7.73
C THR A 20 0.30 -4.36 -8.30
N MET A 21 0.63 -3.14 -8.67
CA MET A 21 -0.33 -2.09 -9.03
C MET A 21 -1.22 -2.40 -10.26
N THR A 22 -0.95 -3.48 -10.99
CA THR A 22 -1.71 -3.91 -12.17
C THR A 22 -2.64 -5.10 -11.89
N PHE A 23 -2.55 -5.71 -10.71
CA PHE A 23 -3.36 -6.87 -10.34
C PHE A 23 -4.84 -6.46 -10.19
N GLY A 24 -5.69 -7.00 -11.04
CA GLY A 24 -7.12 -6.68 -11.05
C GLY A 24 -7.58 -5.78 -12.19
N THR A 25 -6.65 -5.30 -13.04
CA THR A 25 -6.94 -4.63 -14.32
C THR A 25 -6.19 -5.29 -15.46
N GLN A 26 -4.89 -5.05 -15.59
CA GLN A 26 -4.05 -5.62 -16.66
C GLN A 26 -3.64 -7.07 -16.38
N THR A 27 -3.56 -7.45 -15.11
CA THR A 27 -3.21 -8.80 -14.65
C THR A 27 -4.44 -9.43 -14.00
N ASN A 28 -4.92 -10.53 -14.53
CA ASN A 28 -6.00 -11.31 -13.92
C ASN A 28 -5.51 -12.05 -12.67
N GLU A 29 -6.42 -12.60 -11.87
CA GLU A 29 -6.10 -13.21 -10.59
C GLU A 29 -5.19 -14.45 -10.71
N ILE A 30 -5.44 -15.28 -11.70
CA ILE A 30 -4.63 -16.49 -11.93
C ILE A 30 -3.17 -16.11 -12.21
N ASP A 31 -2.96 -15.12 -13.05
CA ASP A 31 -1.61 -14.69 -13.41
C ASP A 31 -0.96 -13.89 -12.27
N ALA A 32 -1.74 -13.14 -11.48
CA ALA A 32 -1.26 -12.49 -10.27
C ALA A 32 -0.72 -13.52 -9.25
N HIS A 33 -1.46 -14.60 -9.00
CA HIS A 33 -1.03 -15.68 -8.11
C HIS A 33 0.23 -16.38 -8.63
N LYS A 34 0.33 -16.66 -9.94
CA LYS A 34 1.56 -17.21 -10.54
C LYS A 34 2.77 -16.27 -10.36
N GLN A 35 2.55 -14.94 -10.49
CA GLN A 35 3.62 -13.96 -10.28
C GLN A 35 4.07 -13.94 -8.82
N LEU A 36 3.16 -14.05 -7.85
CA LEU A 36 3.49 -14.15 -6.43
C LEU A 36 4.31 -15.43 -6.15
N ASP A 37 3.87 -16.57 -6.66
CA ASP A 37 4.57 -17.85 -6.52
C ASP A 37 5.98 -17.80 -7.13
N LEU A 38 6.09 -17.27 -8.36
CA LEU A 38 7.37 -17.13 -9.05
C LEU A 38 8.31 -16.18 -8.33
N ALA A 39 7.81 -15.06 -7.79
CA ALA A 39 8.60 -14.12 -7.03
C ALA A 39 9.23 -14.78 -5.80
N LEU A 40 8.43 -15.47 -4.99
CA LEU A 40 8.94 -16.18 -3.81
C LEU A 40 9.90 -17.31 -4.19
N ALA A 41 9.59 -18.10 -5.22
CA ALA A 41 10.47 -19.15 -5.71
C ALA A 41 11.82 -18.60 -6.21
N SER A 42 11.84 -17.36 -6.72
CA SER A 42 13.05 -16.64 -7.15
C SER A 42 13.79 -15.93 -6.02
N GLY A 43 13.29 -16.03 -4.79
CA GLY A 43 13.85 -15.40 -3.59
C GLY A 43 13.50 -13.91 -3.43
N ILE A 44 12.50 -13.38 -4.16
CA ILE A 44 11.91 -12.07 -3.94
C ILE A 44 10.93 -12.21 -2.78
N ASN A 45 11.26 -11.62 -1.63
CA ASN A 45 10.43 -11.68 -0.43
C ASN A 45 9.80 -10.32 -0.07
N PHE A 46 9.79 -9.35 -0.96
CA PHE A 46 9.23 -8.04 -0.72
C PHE A 46 8.10 -7.80 -1.74
N ILE A 47 6.86 -7.65 -1.25
CA ILE A 47 5.65 -7.44 -2.05
C ILE A 47 5.08 -6.08 -1.68
N ASP A 48 4.86 -5.22 -2.68
CA ASP A 48 4.35 -3.86 -2.49
C ASP A 48 2.98 -3.72 -3.15
N THR A 49 2.00 -3.34 -2.36
CA THR A 49 0.62 -3.05 -2.78
C THR A 49 0.15 -1.70 -2.22
N ALA A 50 -1.11 -1.34 -2.39
CA ALA A 50 -1.75 -0.16 -1.80
C ALA A 50 -3.27 -0.30 -1.80
N GLU A 51 -3.96 0.39 -0.85
CA GLU A 51 -5.43 0.39 -0.77
C GLU A 51 -6.11 0.83 -2.07
N MET A 52 -5.47 1.75 -2.83
CA MET A 52 -6.04 2.29 -4.05
C MET A 52 -5.80 1.43 -5.30
N TYR A 53 -4.98 0.39 -5.20
CA TYR A 53 -4.66 -0.43 -6.36
C TYR A 53 -5.83 -1.36 -6.76
N PRO A 54 -6.00 -1.67 -8.06
CA PRO A 54 -5.10 -1.38 -9.17
C PRO A 54 -5.21 0.05 -9.73
N VAL A 55 -4.18 0.43 -10.48
CA VAL A 55 -4.16 1.68 -11.26
C VAL A 55 -4.07 1.38 -12.75
N ASN A 56 -4.43 2.39 -13.58
CA ASN A 56 -4.47 2.31 -15.04
C ASN A 56 -5.56 1.36 -15.61
N PRO A 57 -6.82 1.74 -15.49
CA PRO A 57 -7.29 2.97 -14.86
C PRO A 57 -7.49 2.86 -13.35
N ILE A 58 -7.53 4.00 -12.64
CA ILE A 58 -8.07 4.07 -11.30
C ILE A 58 -9.59 4.21 -11.44
N SER A 59 -10.36 3.29 -10.88
CA SER A 59 -11.81 3.35 -10.87
C SER A 59 -12.39 2.93 -9.52
N LYS A 60 -13.56 3.45 -9.20
CA LYS A 60 -14.24 3.12 -7.94
C LYS A 60 -14.54 1.61 -7.84
N GLU A 61 -14.80 0.98 -8.96
CA GLU A 61 -15.19 -0.44 -9.07
C GLU A 61 -14.03 -1.39 -8.84
N THR A 62 -12.80 -0.90 -8.96
CA THR A 62 -11.60 -1.76 -8.87
C THR A 62 -10.71 -1.46 -7.65
N ILE A 63 -10.95 -0.36 -6.93
CA ILE A 63 -10.18 -0.02 -5.74
C ILE A 63 -10.18 -1.16 -4.72
N GLY A 64 -8.99 -1.47 -4.20
CA GLY A 64 -8.79 -2.56 -3.24
C GLY A 64 -8.66 -3.95 -3.86
N LYS A 65 -8.97 -4.12 -5.14
CA LYS A 65 -8.98 -5.42 -5.81
C LYS A 65 -7.60 -6.10 -5.82
N THR A 66 -6.54 -5.32 -5.88
CA THR A 66 -5.17 -5.86 -5.79
C THR A 66 -4.91 -6.50 -4.43
N GLU A 67 -5.30 -5.84 -3.34
CA GLU A 67 -5.19 -6.41 -1.98
C GLU A 67 -6.09 -7.65 -1.83
N GLU A 68 -7.29 -7.67 -2.44
CA GLU A 68 -8.15 -8.85 -2.44
C GLU A 68 -7.53 -10.04 -3.18
N PHE A 69 -6.86 -9.82 -4.31
CA PHE A 69 -6.15 -10.89 -5.04
C PHE A 69 -5.02 -11.48 -4.19
N ILE A 70 -4.23 -10.62 -3.55
CA ILE A 70 -3.18 -11.05 -2.62
C ILE A 70 -3.78 -11.78 -1.42
N GLY A 71 -4.92 -11.29 -0.90
CA GLY A 71 -5.62 -11.93 0.22
C GLY A 71 -6.11 -13.34 -0.11
N ARG A 72 -6.69 -13.55 -1.28
CA ARG A 72 -7.09 -14.91 -1.72
C ARG A 72 -5.88 -15.82 -1.91
N TRP A 73 -4.79 -15.27 -2.43
CA TRP A 73 -3.53 -16.01 -2.50
C TRP A 73 -2.99 -16.37 -1.10
N ASN A 74 -3.12 -15.49 -0.12
CA ASN A 74 -2.75 -15.75 1.27
C ASN A 74 -3.54 -16.91 1.87
N ILE A 75 -4.87 -16.97 1.63
CA ILE A 75 -5.71 -18.08 2.08
C ILE A 75 -5.22 -19.41 1.49
N LEU A 76 -4.93 -19.43 0.19
CA LEU A 76 -4.46 -20.64 -0.49
C LEU A 76 -3.05 -21.06 -0.02
N ASN A 77 -2.28 -20.15 0.56
CA ASN A 77 -0.93 -20.33 1.01
C ASN A 77 -0.74 -19.99 2.52
N ALA A 78 -1.72 -20.34 3.35
CA ALA A 78 -1.82 -19.90 4.75
C ALA A 78 -0.56 -20.11 5.60
N GLY A 79 0.26 -21.13 5.31
CA GLY A 79 1.51 -21.40 6.02
C GLY A 79 2.71 -20.54 5.59
N ARG A 80 2.54 -19.64 4.59
CA ARG A 80 3.65 -18.92 3.96
C ARG A 80 3.67 -17.42 4.27
N ARG A 81 2.75 -16.90 5.09
CA ARG A 81 2.67 -15.45 5.36
C ARG A 81 3.98 -14.89 5.92
N SER A 82 4.73 -15.65 6.72
CA SER A 82 6.02 -15.25 7.26
C SER A 82 7.20 -15.34 6.27
N ASP A 83 7.01 -15.89 5.07
CA ASP A 83 8.07 -16.03 4.07
C ASP A 83 8.39 -14.71 3.36
N TYR A 84 7.50 -13.71 3.46
CA TYR A 84 7.63 -12.45 2.74
C TYR A 84 7.20 -11.25 3.58
N ILE A 85 7.70 -10.10 3.18
CA ILE A 85 7.39 -8.78 3.72
C ILE A 85 6.32 -8.13 2.86
N LEU A 86 5.18 -7.83 3.47
CA LEU A 86 4.04 -7.22 2.81
C LEU A 86 3.95 -5.74 3.15
N ALA A 87 4.10 -4.91 2.13
CA ALA A 87 3.92 -3.47 2.22
C ALA A 87 2.59 -3.04 1.61
N THR A 88 1.85 -2.19 2.31
CA THR A 88 0.69 -1.49 1.73
C THR A 88 0.70 -0.02 2.10
N LYS A 89 -0.25 0.77 1.56
CA LYS A 89 -0.18 2.22 1.64
C LYS A 89 -1.56 2.85 1.84
N HIS A 90 -1.59 3.87 2.69
CA HIS A 90 -2.71 4.79 2.82
C HIS A 90 -2.58 5.91 1.79
N SER A 91 -3.61 6.11 0.98
CA SER A 91 -3.67 7.21 0.01
C SER A 91 -3.84 8.57 0.71
N GLY A 92 -3.13 9.57 0.26
CA GLY A 92 -3.33 10.95 0.71
C GLY A 92 -4.64 11.55 0.19
N GLU A 93 -4.83 12.83 0.47
CA GLU A 93 -6.03 13.58 0.08
C GLU A 93 -6.19 13.74 -1.44
N GLY A 94 -7.43 14.00 -1.88
CA GLY A 94 -7.75 14.49 -3.21
C GLY A 94 -8.13 13.44 -4.25
N LEU A 95 -8.03 12.15 -3.96
CA LEU A 95 -8.46 11.09 -4.86
C LEU A 95 -9.90 10.66 -4.53
N LYS A 96 -10.89 11.25 -5.21
CA LYS A 96 -12.32 11.07 -4.91
C LYS A 96 -12.79 9.61 -4.88
N HIS A 97 -12.18 8.74 -5.65
CA HIS A 97 -12.54 7.32 -5.69
C HIS A 97 -12.08 6.55 -4.44
N VAL A 98 -11.10 7.06 -3.71
CA VAL A 98 -10.59 6.46 -2.47
C VAL A 98 -11.10 7.29 -1.30
N ARG A 99 -11.93 6.70 -0.44
CA ARG A 99 -12.50 7.34 0.76
C ARG A 99 -13.04 8.76 0.53
N ASN A 100 -13.64 9.03 -0.66
CA ASN A 100 -14.09 10.36 -1.09
C ASN A 100 -13.02 11.45 -1.12
N GLY A 101 -11.74 11.07 -1.15
CA GLY A 101 -10.60 11.98 -1.21
C GLY A 101 -10.28 12.68 0.11
N VAL A 102 -10.78 12.17 1.24
CA VAL A 102 -10.48 12.72 2.57
C VAL A 102 -8.99 12.60 2.92
N PRO A 103 -8.46 13.55 3.69
CA PRO A 103 -7.06 13.54 4.10
C PRO A 103 -6.73 12.37 5.03
N ILE A 104 -5.45 12.08 5.18
CA ILE A 104 -4.92 11.17 6.20
C ILE A 104 -5.11 11.84 7.58
N SER A 105 -5.66 11.09 8.53
CA SER A 105 -5.79 11.49 9.94
C SER A 105 -5.64 10.27 10.85
N GLY A 106 -5.58 10.46 12.15
CA GLY A 106 -5.62 9.35 13.12
C GLY A 106 -6.81 8.42 12.87
N ASP A 107 -8.02 8.97 12.75
CA ASP A 107 -9.24 8.19 12.52
C ASP A 107 -9.24 7.42 11.18
N THR A 108 -8.72 8.05 10.11
CA THR A 108 -8.71 7.41 8.79
C THR A 108 -7.67 6.32 8.68
N ILE A 109 -6.53 6.44 9.38
CA ILE A 109 -5.45 5.47 9.29
C ILE A 109 -5.82 4.14 9.95
N GLU A 110 -6.44 4.17 11.13
CA GLU A 110 -6.91 2.96 11.83
C GLU A 110 -7.87 2.17 10.94
N LYS A 111 -8.92 2.86 10.47
CA LYS A 111 -9.91 2.23 9.58
C LYS A 111 -9.29 1.69 8.29
N THR A 112 -8.35 2.40 7.69
CA THR A 112 -7.72 1.97 6.44
C THR A 112 -6.83 0.75 6.65
N ILE A 113 -6.12 0.67 7.79
CA ILE A 113 -5.34 -0.52 8.17
C ILE A 113 -6.27 -1.73 8.33
N GLU A 114 -7.37 -1.60 9.08
CA GLU A 114 -8.34 -2.67 9.26
C GLU A 114 -8.94 -3.16 7.93
N ASP A 115 -9.31 -2.21 7.06
CA ASP A 115 -9.87 -2.54 5.76
C ASP A 115 -8.83 -3.22 4.84
N SER A 116 -7.55 -2.82 4.90
CA SER A 116 -6.46 -3.48 4.20
C SER A 116 -6.19 -4.89 4.75
N LEU A 117 -6.14 -5.08 6.07
CA LEU A 117 -5.99 -6.39 6.70
C LEU A 117 -7.10 -7.35 6.28
N LYS A 118 -8.35 -6.87 6.23
CA LYS A 118 -9.51 -7.65 5.76
C LYS A 118 -9.37 -8.06 4.29
N ARG A 119 -8.95 -7.14 3.39
CA ARG A 119 -8.75 -7.46 1.98
C ARG A 119 -7.56 -8.39 1.77
N LEU A 120 -6.46 -8.17 2.50
CA LEU A 120 -5.24 -8.98 2.44
C LEU A 120 -5.35 -10.33 3.15
N GLN A 121 -6.43 -10.56 3.92
CA GLN A 121 -6.66 -11.80 4.68
C GLN A 121 -5.45 -12.20 5.55
N THR A 122 -4.94 -11.24 6.30
CA THR A 122 -3.82 -11.39 7.24
C THR A 122 -4.07 -10.54 8.47
N ASP A 123 -3.46 -10.89 9.57
CA ASP A 123 -3.56 -10.19 10.86
C ASP A 123 -2.44 -9.15 11.08
N TYR A 124 -1.47 -9.06 10.17
CA TYR A 124 -0.42 -8.07 10.24
C TYR A 124 0.08 -7.58 8.86
N ILE A 125 0.62 -6.37 8.84
CA ILE A 125 1.31 -5.72 7.74
C ILE A 125 2.73 -5.42 8.19
N ASP A 126 3.74 -5.78 7.39
CA ASP A 126 5.15 -5.58 7.77
C ASP A 126 5.61 -4.14 7.56
N LEU A 127 5.10 -3.46 6.54
CA LEU A 127 5.42 -2.07 6.23
C LEU A 127 4.16 -1.31 5.81
N TYR A 128 3.79 -0.29 6.60
CA TYR A 128 2.68 0.60 6.25
C TYR A 128 3.20 1.97 5.85
N GLN A 129 2.72 2.51 4.72
CA GLN A 129 3.27 3.71 4.10
C GLN A 129 2.19 4.77 3.86
N PHE A 130 2.56 6.04 3.91
CA PHE A 130 1.76 7.11 3.30
C PHE A 130 2.10 7.18 1.82
N HIS A 131 1.11 6.93 0.97
CA HIS A 131 1.28 6.93 -0.49
C HIS A 131 1.68 8.32 -1.00
N TRP A 132 1.08 9.35 -0.43
CA TRP A 132 1.50 10.76 -0.50
C TRP A 132 0.93 11.52 0.70
N PRO A 133 1.59 12.61 1.14
CA PRO A 133 1.14 13.38 2.30
C PRO A 133 -0.04 14.32 1.96
N ASN A 134 -0.71 14.83 3.01
CA ASN A 134 -1.78 15.85 2.90
C ASN A 134 -1.20 17.23 2.56
N ARG A 135 -0.72 17.43 1.37
CA ARG A 135 -0.13 18.73 0.95
C ARG A 135 -0.33 19.08 -0.51
N GLY A 136 -1.27 18.39 -1.15
CA GLY A 136 -1.40 18.46 -2.60
C GLY A 136 -0.24 17.79 -3.33
N SER A 137 -0.43 17.44 -4.59
CA SER A 137 0.55 16.76 -5.40
C SER A 137 0.35 17.08 -6.88
N TYR A 138 1.43 17.20 -7.62
CA TYR A 138 1.40 17.29 -9.07
C TYR A 138 1.13 15.93 -9.74
N MET A 139 1.12 14.85 -8.99
CA MET A 139 0.86 13.49 -9.48
C MET A 139 -0.60 13.34 -9.97
N PHE A 140 -0.89 12.21 -10.60
CA PHE A 140 -2.23 11.87 -11.10
C PHE A 140 -2.80 12.90 -12.10
N ARG A 141 -1.95 13.37 -13.04
CA ARG A 141 -2.30 14.33 -14.11
C ARG A 141 -2.65 15.75 -13.61
N LYS A 142 -2.23 16.10 -12.40
CA LYS A 142 -2.43 17.46 -11.84
C LYS A 142 -1.27 18.41 -12.09
N ASN A 143 -0.23 17.99 -12.79
CA ASN A 143 0.99 18.75 -13.04
C ASN A 143 0.78 20.15 -13.68
N TRP A 144 -0.29 20.33 -14.44
CA TRP A 144 -0.62 21.63 -15.05
C TRP A 144 -1.33 22.61 -14.11
N ASN A 145 -2.00 22.11 -13.07
CA ASN A 145 -2.78 22.91 -12.13
C ASN A 145 -2.22 22.85 -10.70
N TYR A 146 -1.00 22.37 -10.57
CA TYR A 146 -0.37 22.24 -9.26
C TYR A 146 0.17 23.58 -8.77
N ASP A 147 -0.37 24.03 -7.63
CA ASP A 147 0.10 25.23 -6.93
C ASP A 147 0.59 24.84 -5.52
N PRO A 148 1.90 24.93 -5.25
CA PRO A 148 2.48 24.62 -3.95
C PRO A 148 2.36 25.76 -2.93
N SER A 149 1.81 26.93 -3.28
CA SER A 149 1.82 28.13 -2.45
C SER A 149 1.08 27.93 -1.11
N SER A 150 0.09 27.05 -1.06
CA SER A 150 -0.67 26.72 0.14
C SER A 150 -0.02 25.67 1.03
N GLN A 151 1.11 25.09 0.63
CA GLN A 151 1.76 24.04 1.41
C GLN A 151 2.39 24.57 2.70
N ASN A 152 2.19 23.83 3.78
CA ASN A 152 2.77 24.11 5.08
C ASN A 152 3.52 22.89 5.60
N LYS A 153 4.85 23.01 5.64
CA LYS A 153 5.74 21.93 6.07
C LYS A 153 5.45 21.46 7.50
N GLN A 154 5.25 22.43 8.42
CA GLN A 154 5.01 22.09 9.84
C GLN A 154 3.70 21.34 9.99
N LYS A 155 2.61 21.82 9.37
CA LYS A 155 1.32 21.15 9.39
C LYS A 155 1.39 19.73 8.82
N THR A 156 2.20 19.51 7.79
CA THR A 156 2.43 18.16 7.23
C THR A 156 3.12 17.24 8.22
N ILE A 157 4.16 17.74 8.91
CA ILE A 157 4.90 16.98 9.93
C ILE A 157 3.98 16.65 11.11
N ASP A 158 3.23 17.62 11.61
CA ASP A 158 2.32 17.44 12.75
C ASP A 158 1.26 16.38 12.44
N ASN A 159 0.67 16.40 11.23
CA ASN A 159 -0.27 15.39 10.77
C ASN A 159 0.37 13.99 10.68
N MET A 160 1.58 13.89 10.16
CA MET A 160 2.28 12.59 10.10
C MET A 160 2.57 12.03 11.51
N LEU A 161 2.96 12.90 12.46
CA LEU A 161 3.20 12.49 13.85
C LEU A 161 1.92 12.07 14.56
N GLU A 162 0.82 12.76 14.32
CA GLU A 162 -0.52 12.37 14.80
C GLU A 162 -0.88 10.96 14.33
N CYS A 163 -0.76 10.72 13.03
CA CYS A 163 -1.07 9.41 12.44
C CYS A 163 -0.19 8.28 12.97
N LEU A 164 1.12 8.55 13.16
CA LEU A 164 2.04 7.57 13.75
C LEU A 164 1.68 7.24 15.21
N ARG A 165 1.18 8.22 15.97
CA ARG A 165 0.70 7.97 17.34
C ARG A 165 -0.56 7.10 17.33
N ALA A 166 -1.50 7.36 16.44
CA ALA A 166 -2.73 6.58 16.33
C ALA A 166 -2.44 5.07 16.11
N VAL A 167 -1.45 4.72 15.29
CA VAL A 167 -1.09 3.32 15.01
C VAL A 167 -0.10 2.71 15.99
N SER A 168 0.48 3.48 16.91
CA SER A 168 1.44 2.95 17.89
C SER A 168 0.79 2.16 19.05
N TYR A 169 -0.55 2.12 19.10
CA TYR A 169 -1.34 1.43 20.12
C TYR A 169 -2.05 0.18 19.56
N THR A 170 -1.88 -0.10 18.28
CA THR A 170 -2.38 -1.30 17.60
C THR A 170 -1.26 -2.31 17.42
#